data_e7bf0d8362871de0b178fa35e5203681
#
_entry.id   e7bf0d8362871de0b178fa35e5203681
#
_cell.length_a   1.000
_cell.length_b   1.000
_cell.length_c   1.000
_cell.angle_alpha   90.00
_cell.angle_beta   90.00
_cell.angle_gamma   90.00
#
_symmetry.space_group_name_H-M   'P 1'
#
loop_
_entity.id
_entity.type
_entity.pdbx_description
1 polymer ?
#
loop_
_entity_poly.entity_id
_entity_poly.type
_entity_poly.pdbx_seq_one_letter_code
_entity_poly.pdbx_strand_id
1 'polypeptide(L)'
;MAASKLAGINLFYGSYPITPASDILHELARHKALNVQTFQAEDEIAAITSALGAAYGGAMGVTASAGPGIALKGEAMGLAVMIELPLVILNIQRGGPSTGLPTKVEQSDLLQAMFGRSGEAPLPILAAASPADCYDTAQE
;
A
#
# COMPACT_ATOMS: atom_id res chain seq x y z
N MET A 1 -10.58 -0.28 -6.18
CA MET A 1 -12.01 0.03 -6.40
C MET A 1 -12.81 -1.17 -6.93
N ALA A 2 -12.43 -1.77 -8.06
CA ALA A 2 -13.18 -2.93 -8.59
C ALA A 2 -13.29 -4.07 -7.56
N ALA A 3 -12.17 -4.49 -6.98
CA ALA A 3 -12.14 -5.55 -5.95
C ALA A 3 -13.05 -5.24 -4.74
N SER A 4 -12.97 -4.03 -4.18
CA SER A 4 -13.82 -3.64 -3.04
C SER A 4 -15.30 -3.65 -3.39
N LYS A 5 -15.65 -3.21 -4.61
CA LYS A 5 -17.02 -3.23 -5.10
C LYS A 5 -17.54 -4.67 -5.30
N LEU A 6 -16.72 -5.56 -5.84
CA LEU A 6 -17.07 -6.97 -6.00
C LEU A 6 -17.25 -7.67 -4.66
N ALA A 7 -16.41 -7.33 -3.69
CA ALA A 7 -16.50 -7.86 -2.32
C ALA A 7 -17.62 -7.21 -1.47
N GLY A 8 -18.24 -6.13 -1.93
CA GLY A 8 -19.26 -5.41 -1.17
C GLY A 8 -18.75 -4.69 0.07
N ILE A 9 -17.45 -4.35 0.12
CA ILE A 9 -16.79 -3.66 1.24
C ILE A 9 -16.31 -2.27 0.84
N ASN A 10 -16.27 -1.34 1.80
CA ASN A 10 -15.77 0.01 1.56
C ASN A 10 -14.24 -0.02 1.37
N LEU A 11 -13.74 0.82 0.47
CA LEU A 11 -12.31 1.03 0.29
C LEU A 11 -11.84 2.20 1.14
N PHE A 12 -10.88 1.95 2.02
CA PHE A 12 -10.14 2.99 2.73
C PHE A 12 -8.70 3.05 2.23
N TYR A 13 -8.30 4.20 1.75
CA TYR A 13 -6.95 4.44 1.25
C TYR A 13 -6.24 5.47 2.14
N GLY A 14 -5.32 4.99 2.99
CA GLY A 14 -4.46 5.81 3.83
C GLY A 14 -3.09 6.01 3.17
N SER A 15 -2.68 7.24 2.91
CA SER A 15 -1.38 7.50 2.30
C SER A 15 -0.74 8.79 2.77
N TYR A 16 0.58 8.85 2.62
CA TYR A 16 1.38 10.06 2.70
C TYR A 16 1.98 10.34 1.32
N PRO A 17 1.95 11.59 0.83
CA PRO A 17 2.42 11.91 -0.50
C PRO A 17 3.88 11.54 -0.72
N ILE A 18 4.15 10.75 -1.74
CA ILE A 18 5.50 10.36 -2.15
C ILE A 18 5.54 10.11 -3.65
N THR A 19 6.57 10.62 -4.34
CA THR A 19 6.77 10.34 -5.76
C THR A 19 7.29 8.91 -5.94
N PRO A 20 6.70 8.09 -6.85
CA PRO A 20 5.62 8.40 -7.79
C PRO A 20 4.22 7.93 -7.32
N ALA A 21 4.01 7.57 -6.06
CA ALA A 21 2.76 6.97 -5.57
C ALA A 21 1.61 7.96 -5.37
N SER A 22 1.86 9.27 -5.34
CA SER A 22 0.85 10.29 -5.04
C SER A 22 -0.31 10.33 -6.03
N ASP A 23 -0.10 9.93 -7.28
CA ASP A 23 -1.14 9.92 -8.31
C ASP A 23 -2.30 8.98 -7.97
N ILE A 24 -2.03 7.92 -7.21
CA ILE A 24 -3.06 7.00 -6.72
C ILE A 24 -4.03 7.72 -5.78
N LEU A 25 -3.49 8.53 -4.84
CA LEU A 25 -4.31 9.34 -3.94
C LEU A 25 -5.19 10.33 -4.72
N HIS A 26 -4.58 11.04 -5.67
CA HIS A 26 -5.28 12.03 -6.47
C HIS A 26 -6.41 11.41 -7.30
N GLU A 27 -6.17 10.24 -7.88
CA GLU A 27 -7.19 9.55 -8.66
C GLU A 27 -8.30 8.99 -7.76
N LEU A 28 -7.98 8.32 -6.68
CA LEU A 28 -8.97 7.77 -5.76
C LEU A 28 -9.86 8.85 -5.13
N ALA A 29 -9.31 10.03 -4.85
CA ALA A 29 -10.07 11.15 -4.28
C ALA A 29 -11.21 11.66 -5.19
N ARG A 30 -11.16 11.35 -6.49
CA ARG A 30 -12.22 11.70 -7.46
C ARG A 30 -13.41 10.75 -7.39
N HIS A 31 -13.26 9.59 -6.78
CA HIS A 31 -14.22 8.50 -6.80
C HIS A 31 -14.99 8.30 -5.49
N LYS A 32 -15.22 9.36 -4.72
CA LYS A 32 -15.96 9.33 -3.45
C LYS A 32 -17.36 8.70 -3.56
N ALA A 33 -18.02 8.87 -4.70
CA ALA A 33 -19.34 8.28 -4.97
C ALA A 33 -19.33 6.72 -5.04
N LEU A 34 -18.14 6.11 -5.12
CA LEU A 34 -17.97 4.66 -5.17
C LEU A 34 -17.58 4.04 -3.82
N ASN A 35 -17.92 4.69 -2.71
CA ASN A 35 -17.55 4.27 -1.35
C ASN A 35 -16.01 4.18 -1.15
N VAL A 36 -15.29 5.10 -1.77
CA VAL A 36 -13.85 5.27 -1.59
C VAL A 36 -13.60 6.38 -0.58
N GLN A 37 -12.96 6.04 0.52
CA GLN A 37 -12.50 6.98 1.54
C GLN A 37 -10.99 7.16 1.39
N THR A 38 -10.56 8.39 1.15
CA THR A 38 -9.14 8.74 1.07
C THR A 38 -8.73 9.54 2.29
N PHE A 39 -7.60 9.18 2.88
CA PHE A 39 -7.01 9.86 4.03
C PHE A 39 -5.55 10.18 3.75
N GLN A 40 -5.20 11.46 3.79
CA GLN A 40 -3.81 11.90 3.74
C GLN A 40 -3.30 12.03 5.17
N ALA A 41 -2.35 11.17 5.52
CA ALA A 41 -1.71 11.15 6.82
C ALA A 41 -0.55 12.15 6.92
N GLU A 42 -0.04 12.35 8.11
CA GLU A 42 1.11 13.23 8.39
C GLU A 42 2.47 12.58 8.05
N ASP A 43 2.51 11.24 8.00
CA ASP A 43 3.68 10.43 7.61
C ASP A 43 3.27 9.03 7.15
N GLU A 44 4.25 8.22 6.75
CA GLU A 44 4.04 6.87 6.23
C GLU A 44 3.56 5.89 7.31
N ILE A 45 3.95 6.09 8.56
CA ILE A 45 3.54 5.24 9.69
C ILE A 45 2.06 5.49 9.99
N ALA A 46 1.66 6.75 10.11
CA ALA A 46 0.25 7.12 10.27
C ALA A 46 -0.61 6.65 9.10
N ALA A 47 -0.08 6.69 7.86
CA ALA A 47 -0.78 6.23 6.68
C ALA A 47 -1.13 4.73 6.75
N ILE A 48 -0.16 3.86 7.05
CA ILE A 48 -0.41 2.42 7.11
C ILE A 48 -1.23 2.04 8.34
N THR A 49 -0.99 2.65 9.50
CA THR A 49 -1.75 2.34 10.72
C THR A 49 -3.21 2.78 10.61
N SER A 50 -3.51 3.87 9.90
CA SER A 50 -4.89 4.26 9.59
C SER A 50 -5.58 3.25 8.68
N ALA A 51 -4.89 2.72 7.66
CA ALA A 51 -5.41 1.67 6.79
C ALA A 51 -5.64 0.35 7.56
N LEU A 52 -4.74 0.01 8.50
CA LEU A 52 -4.88 -1.14 9.38
C LEU A 52 -6.09 -0.99 10.31
N GLY A 53 -6.28 0.21 10.90
CA GLY A 53 -7.45 0.53 11.70
C GLY A 53 -8.75 0.43 10.91
N ALA A 54 -8.75 0.86 9.65
CA ALA A 54 -9.90 0.72 8.76
C ALA A 54 -10.20 -0.76 8.45
N ALA A 55 -9.16 -1.59 8.24
CA ALA A 55 -9.32 -3.03 8.06
C ALA A 55 -9.91 -3.69 9.31
N TYR A 56 -9.46 -3.30 10.50
CA TYR A 56 -10.06 -3.74 11.77
C TYR A 56 -11.55 -3.36 11.87
N GLY A 57 -11.93 -2.21 11.31
CA GLY A 57 -13.32 -1.74 11.20
C GLY A 57 -14.15 -2.40 10.08
N GLY A 58 -13.59 -3.36 9.34
CA GLY A 58 -14.29 -4.08 8.27
C GLY A 58 -14.21 -3.45 6.89
N ALA A 59 -13.35 -2.45 6.67
CA ALA A 59 -13.08 -1.89 5.36
C ALA A 59 -11.92 -2.62 4.67
N MET A 60 -11.77 -2.45 3.36
CA MET A 60 -10.56 -2.82 2.64
C MET A 60 -9.49 -1.74 2.89
N GLY A 61 -8.55 -2.01 3.79
CA GLY A 61 -7.45 -1.12 4.10
C GLY A 61 -6.38 -1.18 3.00
N VAL A 62 -6.08 -0.04 2.39
CA VAL A 62 -5.06 0.06 1.33
C VAL A 62 -4.13 1.24 1.62
N THR A 63 -2.85 1.06 1.36
CA THR A 63 -1.85 2.14 1.40
C THR A 63 -0.90 2.02 0.22
N ALA A 64 -0.30 3.12 -0.19
CA ALA A 64 0.77 3.09 -1.19
C ALA A 64 1.99 3.87 -0.70
N SER A 65 3.16 3.48 -1.18
CA SER A 65 4.41 4.18 -0.93
C SER A 65 5.48 3.77 -1.94
N ALA A 66 6.69 4.25 -1.73
CA ALA A 66 7.90 3.85 -2.46
C ALA A 66 9.02 3.59 -1.45
N GLY A 67 10.10 2.99 -1.86
CA GLY A 67 11.30 2.62 -1.10
C GLY A 67 11.40 3.04 0.36
N PRO A 68 11.72 4.32 0.67
CA PRO A 68 11.88 4.74 2.06
C PRO A 68 10.59 4.62 2.89
N GLY A 69 9.43 4.87 2.28
CA GLY A 69 8.16 4.70 2.96
C GLY A 69 7.79 3.24 3.22
N ILE A 70 8.22 2.31 2.35
CA ILE A 70 8.05 0.87 2.60
C ILE A 70 8.88 0.45 3.82
N ALA A 71 10.09 0.98 3.96
CA ALA A 71 10.93 0.74 5.14
C ALA A 71 10.24 1.19 6.44
N LEU A 72 9.66 2.40 6.45
CA LEU A 72 8.95 2.94 7.61
C LEU A 72 7.68 2.17 7.96
N LYS A 73 7.07 1.48 7.00
CA LYS A 73 5.85 0.69 7.19
C LYS A 73 6.11 -0.71 7.78
N GLY A 74 7.37 -1.13 7.91
CA GLY A 74 7.75 -2.49 8.29
C GLY A 74 7.10 -2.99 9.60
N GLU A 75 7.04 -2.17 10.63
CA GLU A 75 6.41 -2.54 11.91
C GLU A 75 4.90 -2.81 11.76
N ALA A 76 4.19 -1.92 11.08
CA ALA A 76 2.76 -2.10 10.87
C ALA A 76 2.44 -3.31 9.96
N MET A 77 3.32 -3.67 9.03
CA MET A 77 3.20 -4.92 8.27
C MET A 77 3.30 -6.15 9.19
N GLY A 78 4.27 -6.14 10.11
CA GLY A 78 4.41 -7.19 11.12
C GLY A 78 3.19 -7.29 12.03
N LEU A 79 2.65 -6.14 12.47
CA LEU A 79 1.43 -6.08 13.27
C LEU A 79 0.23 -6.68 12.51
N ALA A 80 0.06 -6.34 11.23
CA ALA A 80 -1.03 -6.88 10.41
C ALA A 80 -0.99 -8.42 10.36
N VAL A 81 0.21 -9.02 10.23
CA VAL A 81 0.39 -10.46 10.28
C VAL A 81 0.02 -11.02 11.66
N MET A 82 0.49 -10.38 12.74
CA MET A 82 0.25 -10.84 14.11
C MET A 82 -1.24 -10.85 14.50
N ILE A 83 -2.01 -9.92 13.99
CA ILE A 83 -3.45 -9.80 14.31
C ILE A 83 -4.36 -10.29 13.18
N GLU A 84 -3.77 -10.91 12.14
CA GLU A 84 -4.46 -11.54 11.02
C GLU A 84 -5.42 -10.57 10.28
N LEU A 85 -5.03 -9.31 10.13
CA LEU A 85 -5.82 -8.31 9.40
C LEU A 85 -5.37 -8.18 7.94
N PRO A 86 -6.33 -8.19 6.99
CA PRO A 86 -6.03 -7.97 5.59
C PRO A 86 -5.58 -6.52 5.36
N LEU A 87 -4.49 -6.34 4.64
CA LEU A 87 -3.95 -5.04 4.28
C LEU A 87 -3.31 -5.11 2.90
N VAL A 88 -3.66 -4.20 2.01
CA VAL A 88 -3.06 -4.11 0.68
C VAL A 88 -2.04 -2.97 0.66
N ILE A 89 -0.83 -3.27 0.24
CA ILE A 89 0.26 -2.30 0.14
C ILE A 89 0.75 -2.22 -1.30
N LEU A 90 0.61 -1.06 -1.92
CA LEU A 90 1.09 -0.80 -3.25
C LEU A 90 2.50 -0.19 -3.17
N ASN A 91 3.50 -1.00 -3.50
CA ASN A 91 4.88 -0.53 -3.57
C ASN A 91 5.19 0.00 -4.98
N ILE A 92 5.19 1.31 -5.13
CA ILE A 92 5.52 1.97 -6.39
C ILE A 92 7.02 2.25 -6.38
N GLN A 93 7.78 1.34 -6.95
CA GLN A 93 9.23 1.29 -6.83
C GLN A 93 9.94 2.50 -7.44
N ARG A 94 11.02 2.90 -6.78
CA ARG A 94 11.92 3.95 -7.24
C ARG A 94 13.37 3.65 -6.84
N GLY A 95 14.33 4.33 -7.46
CA GLY A 95 15.74 4.15 -7.17
C GLY A 95 16.11 4.46 -5.72
N GLY A 96 16.89 3.58 -5.11
CA GLY A 96 17.44 3.70 -3.75
C GLY A 96 18.91 4.14 -3.77
N PRO A 97 19.61 4.06 -2.61
CA PRO A 97 19.11 3.86 -1.25
C PRO A 97 18.51 5.11 -0.62
N SER A 98 17.85 4.96 0.56
CA SER A 98 17.21 6.05 1.30
C SER A 98 16.14 6.78 0.47
N THR A 99 16.09 8.11 0.50
CA THR A 99 15.19 8.88 -0.37
C THR A 99 15.47 8.68 -1.85
N GLY A 100 16.68 8.29 -2.19
CA GLY A 100 17.07 7.81 -3.51
C GLY A 100 16.79 8.76 -4.66
N LEU A 101 16.32 8.18 -5.76
CA LEU A 101 16.03 8.88 -7.02
C LEU A 101 14.52 8.81 -7.29
N PRO A 102 13.71 9.78 -6.83
CA PRO A 102 12.24 9.72 -6.87
C PRO A 102 11.64 9.51 -8.26
N THR A 103 12.32 9.95 -9.31
CA THR A 103 11.85 9.88 -10.71
C THR A 103 12.52 8.77 -11.52
N LYS A 104 13.32 7.91 -10.88
CA LYS A 104 14.01 6.79 -11.54
C LYS A 104 13.45 5.47 -11.07
N VAL A 105 13.18 4.58 -12.01
CA VAL A 105 12.65 3.24 -11.73
C VAL A 105 13.80 2.30 -11.36
N GLU A 106 13.66 1.61 -10.25
CA GLU A 106 14.56 0.57 -9.82
C GLU A 106 13.83 -0.41 -8.89
N GLN A 107 14.09 -1.72 -9.01
CA GLN A 107 13.62 -2.71 -8.03
C GLN A 107 14.71 -2.91 -6.97
N SER A 108 14.81 -2.01 -6.01
CA SER A 108 15.86 -2.02 -4.96
C SER A 108 15.38 -2.56 -3.62
N ASP A 109 14.08 -2.82 -3.45
CA ASP A 109 13.45 -3.08 -2.16
C ASP A 109 12.67 -4.40 -2.07
N LEU A 110 12.77 -5.28 -3.08
CA LEU A 110 12.07 -6.57 -3.08
C LEU A 110 12.44 -7.44 -1.87
N LEU A 111 13.72 -7.60 -1.59
CA LEU A 111 14.18 -8.41 -0.45
C LEU A 111 13.78 -7.79 0.89
N GLN A 112 13.73 -6.46 0.98
CA GLN A 112 13.19 -5.77 2.15
C GLN A 112 11.69 -6.05 2.32
N ALA A 113 10.91 -5.99 1.23
CA ALA A 113 9.49 -6.32 1.26
C ALA A 113 9.25 -7.81 1.63
N MET A 114 10.11 -8.71 1.20
CA MET A 114 10.00 -10.14 1.52
C MET A 114 10.46 -10.47 2.95
N PHE A 115 11.59 -9.91 3.39
CA PHE A 115 12.29 -10.38 4.59
C PHE A 115 12.61 -9.27 5.61
N GLY A 116 12.30 -8.02 5.32
CA GLY A 116 12.72 -6.85 6.12
C GLY A 116 11.90 -6.61 7.39
N ARG A 117 11.42 -7.65 8.05
CA ARG A 117 10.69 -7.56 9.31
C ARG A 117 11.33 -8.44 10.39
N SER A 118 11.01 -8.17 11.65
CA SER A 118 11.41 -9.03 12.75
C SER A 118 10.52 -10.28 12.83
N GLY A 119 11.11 -11.43 13.18
CA GLY A 119 10.40 -12.69 13.28
C GLY A 119 9.92 -13.26 11.96
N GLU A 120 9.07 -14.25 12.01
CA GLU A 120 8.41 -14.85 10.85
C GLU A 120 7.16 -14.04 10.50
N ALA A 121 7.24 -13.30 9.41
CA ALA A 121 6.14 -12.47 8.91
C ALA A 121 6.02 -12.61 7.37
N PRO A 122 5.61 -13.79 6.86
CA PRO A 122 5.47 -14.02 5.43
C PRO A 122 4.34 -13.15 4.85
N LEU A 123 4.60 -12.54 3.72
CA LEU A 123 3.62 -11.75 2.96
C LEU A 123 3.54 -12.28 1.53
N PRO A 124 2.34 -12.42 0.95
CA PRO A 124 2.20 -12.60 -0.48
C PRO A 124 2.68 -11.33 -1.20
N ILE A 125 3.53 -11.51 -2.22
CA ILE A 125 4.04 -10.42 -3.04
C ILE A 125 3.72 -10.72 -4.49
N LEU A 126 2.95 -9.84 -5.12
CA LEU A 126 2.56 -9.91 -6.50
C LEU A 126 3.28 -8.82 -7.30
N ALA A 127 3.69 -9.12 -8.51
CA ALA A 127 4.35 -8.17 -9.39
C ALA A 127 3.65 -8.13 -10.73
N ALA A 128 2.99 -7.01 -11.04
CA ALA A 128 2.35 -6.81 -12.33
C ALA A 128 3.38 -6.74 -13.46
N ALA A 129 3.16 -7.49 -14.53
CA ALA A 129 4.04 -7.56 -15.69
C ALA A 129 3.83 -6.39 -16.68
N SER A 130 2.69 -5.72 -16.63
CA SER A 130 2.33 -4.61 -17.51
C SER A 130 1.30 -3.69 -16.85
N PRO A 131 1.06 -2.47 -17.39
CA PRO A 131 0.00 -1.60 -16.89
C PRO A 131 -1.40 -2.23 -16.94
N ALA A 132 -1.70 -3.06 -17.93
CA ALA A 132 -2.97 -3.77 -18.02
C ALA A 132 -3.08 -4.86 -16.92
N ASP A 133 -1.99 -5.55 -16.66
CA ASP A 133 -1.89 -6.60 -15.65
C ASP A 133 -2.06 -6.06 -14.21
N CYS A 134 -1.80 -4.77 -13.99
CA CYS A 134 -2.09 -4.13 -12.69
C CYS A 134 -3.57 -4.24 -12.29
N TYR A 135 -4.48 -4.30 -13.26
CA TYR A 135 -5.91 -4.43 -12.98
C TYR A 135 -6.22 -5.83 -12.46
N ASP A 136 -5.68 -6.86 -13.08
CA ASP A 136 -5.91 -8.25 -12.70
C ASP A 136 -5.20 -8.56 -11.36
N THR A 137 -3.94 -8.18 -11.23
CA THR A 137 -3.15 -8.32 -10.00
C THR A 137 -3.82 -7.64 -8.78
N ALA A 138 -4.48 -6.49 -8.99
CA ALA A 138 -5.18 -5.80 -7.90
C ALA A 138 -6.49 -6.49 -7.48
N GLN A 139 -6.94 -7.51 -8.19
CA GLN A 139 -8.13 -8.29 -7.85
C GLN A 139 -7.80 -9.64 -7.22
N GLU A 140 -6.59 -10.15 -7.45
CA GLU A 140 -6.05 -11.35 -6.78
C GLU A 140 -5.85 -11.13 -5.28
#